data_276e6c3811014dd6c84a8c0092a275ab
#
_entry.id   276e6c3811014dd6c84a8c0092a275ab
#
_cell.length_a   1.000
_cell.length_b   1.000
_cell.length_c   1.000
_cell.angle_alpha   90.00
_cell.angle_beta   90.00
_cell.angle_gamma   90.00
#
_symmetry.space_group_name_H-M   'P 1'
#
loop_
_entity.id
_entity.type
_entity.pdbx_description
1 polymer ?
#
loop_
_entity_poly.entity_id
_entity_poly.type
_entity_poly.pdbx_seq_one_letter_code
_entity_poly.pdbx_strand_id
1 'polypeptide(L)'
;MSQPQALGWWCSLPASLIPITTAQPNYDSNVDNLSKYGIEFQTKVLASVISAPEFLEQSYDIINPYFFDSDAGRWVAKKSLRYYNEYRTLPTLEYFKIELTSETDDTLRAGVVELLRKVITKVKDSDLEYIRDRFLDFARNQSLKSAIIKSVDLLQSGDYDKIKHEVDNALRSGQPKHIGHLWNEDVDERLTHVSRDTVPTG
;
A
#
# COMPACT_ATOMS: atom_id res chain seq x y z
N MET A 1 41.88 -60.06 2.51
CA MET A 1 40.78 -60.49 1.63
C MET A 1 39.63 -59.55 1.85
N SER A 2 39.44 -58.69 0.85
CA SER A 2 38.20 -58.26 0.20
C SER A 2 37.22 -57.43 1.04
N GLN A 3 37.26 -56.12 0.73
CA GLN A 3 36.10 -55.24 0.84
C GLN A 3 34.95 -55.72 -0.08
N PRO A 4 33.72 -55.29 0.18
CA PRO A 4 33.06 -54.55 -0.86
C PRO A 4 32.51 -53.21 -0.45
N GLN A 5 32.59 -52.34 -1.40
CA GLN A 5 32.07 -51.00 -1.55
C GLN A 5 30.56 -50.95 -1.45
N ALA A 6 30.04 -49.96 -0.75
CA ALA A 6 28.63 -49.53 -0.90
C ALA A 6 28.62 -48.06 -1.33
N LEU A 7 28.15 -47.90 -2.52
CA LEU A 7 27.93 -46.67 -3.26
C LEU A 7 26.95 -45.74 -2.55
N GLY A 8 27.45 -44.63 -2.05
CA GLY A 8 26.60 -43.49 -1.61
C GLY A 8 26.52 -42.44 -2.71
N TRP A 9 25.52 -42.52 -3.54
CA TRP A 9 25.16 -41.46 -4.46
C TRP A 9 24.38 -40.37 -3.71
N TRP A 10 25.09 -39.41 -3.19
CA TRP A 10 24.48 -38.11 -2.90
C TRP A 10 25.12 -37.10 -3.82
N CYS A 11 24.47 -36.91 -4.95
CA CYS A 11 24.73 -35.85 -5.89
C CYS A 11 24.76 -34.51 -5.15
N SER A 12 25.94 -33.93 -5.18
CA SER A 12 26.15 -32.50 -4.92
C SER A 12 25.32 -31.69 -5.90
N LEU A 13 24.18 -31.18 -5.45
CA LEU A 13 23.51 -30.07 -6.13
C LEU A 13 24.33 -28.82 -5.82
N PRO A 14 24.89 -28.14 -6.81
CA PRO A 14 25.41 -26.81 -6.58
C PRO A 14 24.20 -25.93 -6.17
N ALA A 15 24.22 -25.45 -4.94
CA ALA A 15 23.43 -24.33 -4.54
C ALA A 15 23.86 -23.12 -5.40
N SER A 16 23.29 -23.02 -6.59
CA SER A 16 23.28 -21.78 -7.32
C SER A 16 22.53 -20.80 -6.46
N LEU A 17 23.29 -20.05 -5.67
CA LEU A 17 22.96 -18.77 -5.10
C LEU A 17 22.28 -17.96 -6.20
N ILE A 18 20.97 -17.98 -6.21
CA ILE A 18 20.21 -16.90 -6.81
C ILE A 18 20.55 -15.72 -5.90
N PRO A 19 21.31 -14.74 -6.36
CA PRO A 19 21.41 -13.50 -5.63
C PRO A 19 19.98 -12.98 -5.63
N ILE A 20 19.32 -13.02 -4.48
CA ILE A 20 18.22 -12.11 -4.21
C ILE A 20 18.92 -10.75 -4.21
N THR A 21 19.15 -10.24 -5.39
CA THR A 21 19.37 -8.82 -5.59
C THR A 21 18.09 -8.18 -5.10
N THR A 22 18.08 -7.79 -3.84
CA THR A 22 17.25 -6.73 -3.34
C THR A 22 17.73 -5.46 -4.03
N ALA A 23 17.59 -5.41 -5.35
CA ALA A 23 17.48 -4.16 -6.05
C ALA A 23 16.19 -3.55 -5.49
N GLN A 24 16.35 -2.81 -4.42
CA GLN A 24 15.36 -1.82 -4.05
C GLN A 24 15.15 -1.02 -5.34
N PRO A 25 13.93 -0.96 -5.88
CA PRO A 25 13.70 -0.06 -6.99
C PRO A 25 14.22 1.29 -6.48
N ASN A 26 15.17 1.85 -7.20
CA ASN A 26 15.59 3.23 -7.04
C ASN A 26 14.29 4.04 -7.16
N TYR A 27 13.64 4.25 -6.03
CA TYR A 27 12.60 5.26 -5.90
C TYR A 27 13.33 6.58 -5.87
N ASP A 28 13.75 6.94 -7.08
CA ASP A 28 14.55 8.09 -7.39
C ASP A 28 13.97 9.35 -6.78
N SER A 29 14.88 10.21 -6.41
CA SER A 29 14.87 11.65 -6.12
C SER A 29 13.76 12.53 -6.74
N ASN A 30 12.77 11.94 -7.40
CA ASN A 30 11.66 12.59 -8.10
C ASN A 30 10.28 12.28 -7.49
N VAL A 31 10.20 11.49 -6.41
CA VAL A 31 8.95 11.26 -5.67
C VAL A 31 8.85 12.33 -4.61
N ASP A 32 7.87 13.23 -4.75
CA ASP A 32 7.57 14.19 -3.71
C ASP A 32 7.14 13.42 -2.46
N ASN A 33 7.65 13.84 -1.31
CA ASN A 33 7.24 13.32 -0.02
C ASN A 33 6.19 14.25 0.63
N LEU A 34 5.68 13.84 1.78
CA LEU A 34 4.67 14.59 2.53
C LEU A 34 5.28 15.75 3.35
N SER A 35 6.58 16.04 3.24
CA SER A 35 7.26 17.12 3.96
C SER A 35 6.57 18.46 3.78
N LYS A 36 6.05 18.74 2.59
CA LYS A 36 5.35 20.01 2.29
C LYS A 36 4.09 20.23 3.12
N TYR A 37 3.49 19.17 3.65
CA TYR A 37 2.30 19.26 4.50
C TYR A 37 2.64 19.29 6.00
N GLY A 38 3.91 19.01 6.35
CA GLY A 38 4.39 19.00 7.73
C GLY A 38 4.13 17.69 8.50
N ILE A 39 4.72 17.60 9.68
CA ILE A 39 4.71 16.38 10.51
C ILE A 39 3.31 16.06 11.07
N GLU A 40 2.53 17.10 11.42
CA GLU A 40 1.18 16.92 11.94
C GLU A 40 0.26 16.26 10.90
N PHE A 41 0.36 16.67 9.63
CA PHE A 41 -0.38 16.03 8.54
C PHE A 41 0.00 14.55 8.41
N GLN A 42 1.29 14.25 8.40
CA GLN A 42 1.78 12.87 8.32
C GLN A 42 1.29 12.01 9.49
N THR A 43 1.28 12.58 10.70
CA THR A 43 0.76 11.88 11.89
C THR A 43 -0.72 11.57 11.77
N LYS A 44 -1.53 12.50 11.23
CA LYS A 44 -2.98 12.30 11.00
C LYS A 44 -3.25 11.30 9.87
N VAL A 45 -2.44 11.27 8.82
CA VAL A 45 -2.52 10.23 7.79
C VAL A 45 -2.27 8.85 8.41
N LEU A 46 -1.24 8.70 9.26
CA LEU A 46 -1.00 7.43 9.96
C LEU A 46 -2.12 7.09 10.94
N ALA A 47 -2.72 8.09 11.59
CA ALA A 47 -3.91 7.87 12.43
C ALA A 47 -5.07 7.29 11.59
N SER A 48 -5.30 7.81 10.39
CA SER A 48 -6.32 7.29 9.48
C SER A 48 -6.00 5.87 8.98
N VAL A 49 -4.74 5.57 8.69
CA VAL A 49 -4.27 4.22 8.28
C VAL A 49 -4.53 3.17 9.36
N ILE A 50 -4.40 3.54 10.63
CA ILE A 50 -4.57 2.60 11.76
C ILE A 50 -6.03 2.51 12.24
N SER A 51 -6.83 3.56 12.06
CA SER A 51 -8.17 3.64 12.65
C SER A 51 -9.32 3.49 11.68
N ALA A 52 -9.10 3.71 10.38
CA ALA A 52 -10.16 3.73 9.37
C ALA A 52 -9.99 2.60 8.35
N PRO A 53 -10.81 1.53 8.45
CA PRO A 53 -10.72 0.40 7.51
C PRO A 53 -11.00 0.83 6.07
N GLU A 54 -12.01 1.65 5.85
CA GLU A 54 -12.39 2.17 4.51
C GLU A 54 -11.25 2.95 3.85
N PHE A 55 -10.57 3.81 4.63
CA PHE A 55 -9.43 4.57 4.13
C PHE A 55 -8.26 3.66 3.77
N LEU A 56 -7.94 2.66 4.60
CA LEU A 56 -6.87 1.72 4.32
C LEU A 56 -7.20 0.84 3.11
N GLU A 57 -8.44 0.38 2.99
CA GLU A 57 -8.92 -0.38 1.83
C GLU A 57 -8.80 0.40 0.53
N GLN A 58 -9.14 1.70 0.57
CA GLN A 58 -9.05 2.57 -0.60
C GLN A 58 -7.59 2.90 -0.98
N SER A 59 -6.71 3.00 0.02
CA SER A 59 -5.38 3.60 -0.16
C SER A 59 -4.22 2.61 -0.11
N TYR A 60 -4.42 1.34 0.26
CA TYR A 60 -3.33 0.39 0.51
C TYR A 60 -2.42 0.16 -0.71
N ASP A 61 -2.93 0.34 -1.92
CA ASP A 61 -2.20 0.16 -3.18
C ASP A 61 -1.41 1.41 -3.62
N ILE A 62 -1.74 2.56 -3.04
CA ILE A 62 -1.08 3.83 -3.36
C ILE A 62 -0.22 4.39 -2.23
N ILE A 63 -0.37 3.88 -1.01
CA ILE A 63 0.48 4.27 0.12
C ILE A 63 1.89 3.73 -0.11
N ASN A 64 2.84 4.66 -0.17
CA ASN A 64 4.25 4.31 -0.16
C ASN A 64 4.87 4.74 1.18
N PRO A 65 5.54 3.85 1.92
CA PRO A 65 6.23 4.21 3.16
C PRO A 65 7.23 5.37 2.99
N TYR A 66 7.82 5.53 1.82
CA TYR A 66 8.76 6.62 1.53
C TYR A 66 8.12 8.01 1.40
N PHE A 67 6.79 8.10 1.42
CA PHE A 67 6.11 9.40 1.52
C PHE A 67 6.32 10.06 2.89
N PHE A 68 6.63 9.28 3.92
CA PHE A 68 6.85 9.78 5.27
C PHE A 68 8.32 10.17 5.49
N ASP A 69 8.54 11.28 6.18
CA ASP A 69 9.87 11.82 6.41
C ASP A 69 10.64 11.03 7.47
N SER A 70 9.96 10.63 8.55
CA SER A 70 10.59 9.93 9.66
C SER A 70 10.70 8.44 9.42
N ASP A 71 11.80 7.83 9.86
CA ASP A 71 11.97 6.37 9.79
C ASP A 71 10.90 5.63 10.62
N ALA A 72 10.48 6.22 11.73
CA ALA A 72 9.35 5.72 12.52
C ALA A 72 8.04 5.72 11.71
N GLY A 73 7.76 6.79 10.96
CA GLY A 73 6.59 6.88 10.08
C GLY A 73 6.63 5.85 8.95
N ARG A 74 7.79 5.71 8.32
CA ARG A 74 8.02 4.68 7.28
C ARG A 74 7.81 3.27 7.83
N TRP A 75 8.33 3.00 9.01
CA TRP A 75 8.19 1.71 9.67
C TRP A 75 6.72 1.38 9.97
N VAL A 76 5.98 2.33 10.57
CA VAL A 76 4.55 2.15 10.89
C VAL A 76 3.74 1.93 9.61
N ALA A 77 3.93 2.74 8.58
CA ALA A 77 3.25 2.56 7.30
C ALA A 77 3.55 1.20 6.68
N LYS A 78 4.83 0.80 6.61
CA LYS A 78 5.25 -0.49 6.06
C LYS A 78 4.63 -1.68 6.81
N LYS A 79 4.63 -1.64 8.14
CA LYS A 79 4.05 -2.71 8.98
C LYS A 79 2.53 -2.75 8.84
N SER A 80 1.85 -1.60 8.78
CA SER A 80 0.40 -1.53 8.55
C SER A 80 -0.01 -2.12 7.21
N LEU A 81 0.70 -1.78 6.13
CA LEU A 81 0.43 -2.32 4.80
C LEU A 81 0.68 -3.83 4.74
N ARG A 82 1.77 -4.31 5.35
CA ARG A 82 2.06 -5.74 5.42
C ARG A 82 0.94 -6.50 6.12
N TYR A 83 0.51 -6.02 7.28
CA TYR A 83 -0.56 -6.63 8.05
C TYR A 83 -1.88 -6.66 7.26
N TYR A 84 -2.24 -5.54 6.65
CA TYR A 84 -3.46 -5.46 5.83
C TYR A 84 -3.42 -6.41 4.62
N ASN A 85 -2.28 -6.52 3.95
CA ASN A 85 -2.14 -7.44 2.82
C ASN A 85 -2.32 -8.90 3.22
N GLU A 86 -1.89 -9.27 4.43
CA GLU A 86 -1.96 -10.63 4.93
C GLU A 86 -3.34 -10.97 5.53
N TYR A 87 -3.90 -10.07 6.34
CA TYR A 87 -5.10 -10.35 7.14
C TYR A 87 -6.36 -9.61 6.67
N ARG A 88 -6.24 -8.63 5.78
CA ARG A 88 -7.36 -7.78 5.30
C ARG A 88 -8.12 -7.06 6.40
N THR A 89 -7.46 -6.78 7.52
CA THR A 89 -8.00 -6.06 8.67
C THR A 89 -7.02 -4.99 9.13
N LEU A 90 -7.50 -4.06 9.98
CA LEU A 90 -6.62 -3.04 10.58
C LEU A 90 -5.60 -3.66 11.53
N PRO A 91 -4.35 -3.17 11.55
CA PRO A 91 -3.37 -3.59 12.52
C PRO A 91 -3.75 -3.12 13.93
N THR A 92 -3.57 -4.00 14.92
CA THR A 92 -3.81 -3.67 16.32
C THR A 92 -2.55 -3.09 16.98
N LEU A 93 -2.71 -2.41 18.10
CA LEU A 93 -1.56 -1.94 18.88
C LEU A 93 -0.67 -3.09 19.41
N GLU A 94 -1.29 -4.24 19.70
CA GLU A 94 -0.56 -5.44 20.12
C GLU A 94 0.35 -5.97 19.00
N TYR A 95 -0.13 -5.94 17.75
CA TYR A 95 0.70 -6.29 16.60
C TYR A 95 1.97 -5.41 16.55
N PHE A 96 1.82 -4.09 16.67
CA PHE A 96 2.98 -3.19 16.65
C PHE A 96 3.94 -3.45 17.82
N LYS A 97 3.44 -3.77 19.01
CA LYS A 97 4.29 -4.13 20.15
C LYS A 97 5.11 -5.39 19.88
N ILE A 98 4.48 -6.43 19.32
CA ILE A 98 5.17 -7.68 18.96
C ILE A 98 6.24 -7.41 17.89
N GLU A 99 5.90 -6.68 16.84
CA GLU A 99 6.85 -6.34 15.77
C GLU A 99 8.03 -5.49 16.29
N LEU A 100 7.80 -4.60 17.26
CA LEU A 100 8.85 -3.80 17.89
C LEU A 100 9.82 -4.64 18.74
N THR A 101 9.39 -5.78 19.28
CA THR A 101 10.32 -6.64 20.05
C THR A 101 11.36 -7.30 19.15
N SER A 102 11.07 -7.48 17.88
CA SER A 102 11.98 -8.03 16.88
C SER A 102 12.93 -6.98 16.28
N GLU A 103 12.67 -5.68 16.54
CA GLU A 103 13.49 -4.59 16.01
C GLU A 103 14.76 -4.41 16.84
N THR A 104 15.91 -4.31 16.20
CA THR A 104 17.22 -4.23 16.87
C THR A 104 17.68 -2.79 17.11
N ASP A 105 17.13 -1.83 16.39
CA ASP A 105 17.48 -0.41 16.51
C ASP A 105 16.66 0.24 17.64
N ASP A 106 17.34 0.53 18.75
CA ASP A 106 16.73 1.16 19.92
C ASP A 106 16.22 2.58 19.63
N THR A 107 16.89 3.32 18.73
CA THR A 107 16.50 4.69 18.34
C THR A 107 15.20 4.65 17.55
N LEU A 108 15.11 3.74 16.57
CA LEU A 108 13.89 3.50 15.80
C LEU A 108 12.75 3.05 16.70
N ARG A 109 13.03 2.12 17.63
CA ARG A 109 12.04 1.61 18.58
C ARG A 109 11.45 2.73 19.45
N ALA A 110 12.29 3.59 20.01
CA ALA A 110 11.84 4.73 20.79
C ALA A 110 11.02 5.71 19.95
N GLY A 111 11.47 6.02 18.73
CA GLY A 111 10.76 6.90 17.79
C GLY A 111 9.39 6.36 17.40
N VAL A 112 9.26 5.04 17.15
CA VAL A 112 7.98 4.40 16.82
C VAL A 112 7.00 4.47 18.00
N VAL A 113 7.47 4.21 19.22
CA VAL A 113 6.62 4.29 20.42
C VAL A 113 6.09 5.70 20.62
N GLU A 114 6.96 6.72 20.48
CA GLU A 114 6.55 8.12 20.59
C GLU A 114 5.54 8.50 19.49
N LEU A 115 5.81 8.10 18.25
CA LEU A 115 4.91 8.35 17.11
C LEU A 115 3.55 7.69 17.33
N LEU A 116 3.49 6.42 17.73
CA LEU A 116 2.23 5.70 17.98
C LEU A 116 1.40 6.38 19.08
N ARG A 117 2.02 6.90 20.13
CA ARG A 117 1.32 7.69 21.16
C ARG A 117 0.66 8.93 20.55
N LYS A 118 1.40 9.68 19.71
CA LYS A 118 0.85 10.85 19.01
C LYS A 118 -0.28 10.46 18.06
N VAL A 119 -0.09 9.40 17.28
CA VAL A 119 -1.09 8.89 16.33
C VAL A 119 -2.40 8.54 17.04
N ILE A 120 -2.35 7.82 18.17
CA ILE A 120 -3.55 7.44 18.94
C ILE A 120 -4.33 8.67 19.42
N THR A 121 -3.64 9.74 19.83
CA THR A 121 -4.34 10.98 20.26
C THR A 121 -5.05 11.67 19.09
N LYS A 122 -4.54 11.53 17.86
CA LYS A 122 -5.10 12.15 16.67
C LYS A 122 -6.28 11.39 16.02
N VAL A 123 -6.53 10.16 16.42
CA VAL A 123 -7.63 9.32 15.87
C VAL A 123 -9.01 9.99 16.02
N LYS A 124 -9.18 10.88 17.00
CA LYS A 124 -10.45 11.57 17.28
C LYS A 124 -10.52 12.99 16.69
N ASP A 125 -9.54 13.43 15.94
CA ASP A 125 -9.52 14.77 15.36
C ASP A 125 -10.65 14.89 14.30
N SER A 126 -11.33 16.03 14.30
CA SER A 126 -12.48 16.28 13.41
C SER A 126 -12.12 16.53 11.95
N ASP A 127 -10.85 16.76 11.65
CA ASP A 127 -10.36 17.08 10.31
C ASP A 127 -9.75 15.90 9.56
N LEU A 128 -9.91 14.68 10.09
CA LEU A 128 -9.32 13.47 9.48
C LEU A 128 -9.88 13.20 8.07
N GLU A 129 -11.13 13.52 7.80
CA GLU A 129 -11.74 13.36 6.48
C GLU A 129 -11.01 14.24 5.44
N TYR A 130 -10.85 15.52 5.75
CA TYR A 130 -10.08 16.43 4.90
C TYR A 130 -8.63 15.96 4.68
N ILE A 131 -8.00 15.44 5.73
CA ILE A 131 -6.62 14.92 5.66
C ILE A 131 -6.54 13.69 4.74
N ARG A 132 -7.55 12.80 4.82
CA ARG A 132 -7.66 11.61 3.95
C ARG A 132 -7.78 12.01 2.49
N ASP A 133 -8.68 12.93 2.17
CA ASP A 133 -8.89 13.40 0.80
C ASP A 133 -7.61 14.02 0.23
N ARG A 134 -6.95 14.89 1.01
CA ARG A 134 -5.70 15.51 0.59
C ARG A 134 -4.57 14.50 0.38
N PHE A 135 -4.53 13.48 1.23
CA PHE A 135 -3.56 12.40 1.06
C PHE A 135 -3.85 11.57 -0.20
N LEU A 136 -5.11 11.23 -0.45
CA LEU A 136 -5.49 10.48 -1.66
C LEU A 136 -5.15 11.24 -2.93
N ASP A 137 -5.43 12.54 -2.98
CA ASP A 137 -5.04 13.39 -4.11
C ASP A 137 -3.53 13.41 -4.32
N PHE A 138 -2.77 13.56 -3.23
CA PHE A 138 -1.31 13.50 -3.29
C PHE A 138 -0.82 12.14 -3.82
N ALA A 139 -1.31 11.05 -3.25
CA ALA A 139 -0.86 9.71 -3.60
C ALA A 139 -1.23 9.31 -5.05
N ARG A 140 -2.41 9.72 -5.53
CA ARG A 140 -2.81 9.55 -6.94
C ARG A 140 -1.88 10.31 -7.89
N ASN A 141 -1.57 11.56 -7.55
CA ASN A 141 -0.63 12.35 -8.34
C ASN A 141 0.77 11.70 -8.38
N GLN A 142 1.25 11.14 -7.28
CA GLN A 142 2.53 10.43 -7.24
C GLN A 142 2.49 9.13 -8.05
N SER A 143 1.39 8.38 -7.98
CA SER A 143 1.18 7.17 -8.79
C SER A 143 1.21 7.48 -10.28
N LEU A 144 0.48 8.52 -10.70
CA LEU A 144 0.45 8.96 -12.10
C LEU A 144 1.83 9.48 -12.57
N LYS A 145 2.52 10.27 -11.74
CA LYS A 145 3.88 10.76 -12.03
C LYS A 145 4.85 9.58 -12.24
N SER A 146 4.79 8.57 -11.36
CA SER A 146 5.59 7.35 -11.49
C SER A 146 5.28 6.57 -12.77
N ALA A 147 4.00 6.42 -13.11
CA ALA A 147 3.57 5.75 -14.34
C ALA A 147 4.07 6.48 -15.60
N ILE A 148 4.02 7.81 -15.62
CA ILE A 148 4.53 8.61 -16.74
C ILE A 148 6.06 8.44 -16.86
N ILE A 149 6.80 8.48 -15.77
CA ILE A 149 8.26 8.28 -15.80
C ILE A 149 8.59 6.88 -16.35
N LYS A 150 7.94 5.82 -15.84
CA LYS A 150 8.12 4.47 -16.37
C LYS A 150 7.73 4.35 -17.85
N SER A 151 6.72 5.11 -18.28
CA SER A 151 6.27 5.11 -19.68
C SER A 151 7.33 5.65 -20.63
N VAL A 152 8.22 6.54 -20.17
CA VAL A 152 9.34 7.04 -20.99
C VAL A 152 10.32 5.90 -21.34
N ASP A 153 10.63 5.04 -20.36
CA ASP A 153 11.52 3.88 -20.59
C ASP A 153 10.85 2.85 -21.51
N LEU A 154 9.54 2.61 -21.30
CA LEU A 154 8.75 1.70 -22.13
C LEU A 154 8.58 2.21 -23.56
N LEU A 155 8.55 3.54 -23.76
CA LEU A 155 8.49 4.14 -25.09
C LEU A 155 9.74 3.84 -25.92
N GLN A 156 10.91 3.80 -25.27
CA GLN A 156 12.16 3.45 -25.94
C GLN A 156 12.16 1.99 -26.43
N SER A 157 11.46 1.10 -25.73
CA SER A 157 11.29 -0.31 -26.11
C SER A 157 10.14 -0.55 -27.09
N GLY A 158 9.31 0.47 -27.36
CA GLY A 158 8.15 0.38 -28.26
C GLY A 158 6.97 -0.42 -27.69
N ASP A 159 6.90 -0.62 -26.37
CA ASP A 159 5.88 -1.44 -25.71
C ASP A 159 4.65 -0.58 -25.30
N TYR A 160 3.85 -0.20 -26.30
CA TYR A 160 2.70 0.70 -26.10
C TYR A 160 1.60 0.10 -25.22
N ASP A 161 1.42 -1.23 -25.24
CA ASP A 161 0.39 -1.90 -24.45
C ASP A 161 0.73 -1.82 -22.95
N LYS A 162 2.01 -1.96 -22.59
CA LYS A 162 2.44 -1.77 -21.21
C LYS A 162 2.30 -0.32 -20.74
N ILE A 163 2.61 0.65 -21.61
CA ILE A 163 2.39 2.07 -21.29
C ILE A 163 0.93 2.31 -20.95
N LYS A 164 0.02 1.85 -21.81
CA LYS A 164 -1.41 1.98 -21.54
C LYS A 164 -1.79 1.35 -20.21
N HIS A 165 -1.33 0.12 -19.93
CA HIS A 165 -1.63 -0.59 -18.70
C HIS A 165 -1.11 0.13 -17.44
N GLU A 166 0.12 0.65 -17.46
CA GLU A 166 0.70 1.41 -16.34
C GLU A 166 -0.08 2.69 -16.05
N VAL A 167 -0.45 3.44 -17.10
CA VAL A 167 -1.22 4.69 -16.94
C VAL A 167 -2.65 4.40 -16.48
N ASP A 168 -3.33 3.42 -17.06
CA ASP A 168 -4.68 3.01 -16.65
C ASP A 168 -4.72 2.56 -15.19
N ASN A 169 -3.73 1.79 -14.75
CA ASN A 169 -3.59 1.37 -13.36
C ASN A 169 -3.40 2.57 -12.42
N ALA A 170 -2.52 3.52 -12.80
CA ALA A 170 -2.28 4.71 -11.98
C ALA A 170 -3.53 5.60 -11.87
N LEU A 171 -4.33 5.72 -12.92
CA LEU A 171 -5.59 6.48 -12.91
C LEU A 171 -6.68 5.82 -12.05
N ARG A 172 -6.69 4.49 -11.98
CA ARG A 172 -7.64 3.72 -11.13
C ARG A 172 -7.19 3.60 -9.67
N SER A 173 -5.91 3.83 -9.38
CA SER A 173 -5.36 3.72 -8.03
C SER A 173 -6.03 4.70 -7.07
N GLY A 174 -6.33 4.24 -5.88
CA GLY A 174 -6.97 5.06 -4.84
C GLY A 174 -8.42 5.45 -5.12
N GLN A 175 -9.06 4.88 -6.14
CA GLN A 175 -10.52 5.01 -6.28
C GLN A 175 -11.22 4.04 -5.33
N PRO A 176 -12.44 4.39 -4.85
CA PRO A 176 -13.24 3.46 -4.07
C PRO A 176 -13.40 2.15 -4.85
N LYS A 177 -12.92 1.07 -4.27
CA LYS A 177 -13.07 -0.26 -4.88
C LYS A 177 -14.44 -0.82 -4.55
N HIS A 178 -15.50 -0.20 -5.09
CA HIS A 178 -16.83 -0.78 -5.02
C HIS A 178 -16.83 -2.10 -5.82
N ILE A 179 -16.58 -3.19 -5.12
CA ILE A 179 -16.71 -4.53 -5.66
C ILE A 179 -18.20 -4.89 -5.64
N GLY A 180 -18.92 -4.38 -6.64
CA GLY A 180 -20.33 -4.63 -6.79
C GLY A 180 -21.23 -3.72 -5.90
N HIS A 181 -22.51 -3.66 -6.27
CA HIS A 181 -23.51 -3.01 -5.45
C HIS A 181 -23.71 -3.79 -4.15
N LEU A 182 -23.64 -3.13 -3.00
CA LEU A 182 -24.09 -3.70 -1.74
C LEU A 182 -25.60 -3.93 -1.90
N TRP A 183 -25.96 -5.19 -2.06
CA TRP A 183 -27.32 -5.63 -2.40
C TRP A 183 -28.39 -5.07 -1.44
N ASN A 184 -27.98 -4.76 -0.20
CA ASN A 184 -28.88 -4.23 0.83
C ASN A 184 -29.00 -2.68 0.83
N GLU A 185 -28.04 -1.95 0.25
CA GLU A 185 -28.02 -0.48 0.30
C GLU A 185 -28.53 0.15 -1.01
N ASP A 186 -28.37 -0.55 -2.15
CA ASP A 186 -28.74 -0.03 -3.47
C ASP A 186 -30.12 -0.51 -3.94
N VAL A 187 -30.91 -1.16 -3.09
CA VAL A 187 -32.24 -1.69 -3.47
C VAL A 187 -33.19 -0.56 -3.88
N ASP A 188 -33.19 0.55 -3.16
CA ASP A 188 -34.09 1.67 -3.43
C ASP A 188 -33.72 2.40 -4.72
N GLU A 189 -32.42 2.53 -5.04
CA GLU A 189 -31.96 3.16 -6.27
C GLU A 189 -32.28 2.29 -7.51
N ARG A 190 -32.21 0.97 -7.38
CA ARG A 190 -32.57 0.02 -8.44
C ARG A 190 -34.09 -0.01 -8.68
N LEU A 191 -34.88 0.11 -7.65
CA LEU A 191 -36.35 0.14 -7.79
C LEU A 191 -36.84 1.41 -8.47
N THR A 192 -36.15 2.54 -8.31
CA THR A 192 -36.45 3.80 -8.99
C THR A 192 -36.07 3.79 -10.47
N HIS A 193 -35.14 2.94 -10.89
CA HIS A 193 -34.73 2.80 -12.30
C HIS A 193 -35.62 1.87 -13.15
N VAL A 194 -36.61 1.21 -12.59
CA VAL A 194 -37.44 0.19 -13.30
C VAL A 194 -38.59 0.82 -14.11
N SER A 195 -38.83 2.10 -14.06
CA SER A 195 -39.82 2.76 -14.93
C SER A 195 -39.23 3.26 -16.24
N ARG A 196 -38.62 2.36 -17.03
CA ARG A 196 -38.41 2.64 -18.45
C ARG A 196 -39.65 2.22 -19.20
N ASP A 197 -40.28 3.19 -19.87
CA ASP A 197 -41.39 2.97 -20.80
C ASP A 197 -41.05 1.83 -21.75
N THR A 198 -41.74 0.73 -21.60
CA THR A 198 -41.66 -0.37 -22.57
C THR A 198 -42.34 0.11 -23.84
N VAL A 199 -41.54 0.28 -24.90
CA VAL A 199 -42.07 0.51 -26.25
C VAL A 199 -42.84 -0.72 -26.66
N PRO A 200 -44.17 -0.66 -26.92
CA PRO A 200 -44.91 -1.81 -27.41
C PRO A 200 -44.42 -2.20 -28.79
N THR A 201 -43.86 -3.39 -28.88
CA THR A 201 -43.60 -4.01 -30.19
C THR A 201 -44.93 -4.49 -30.71
N GLY A 202 -45.44 -3.76 -31.74
CA GLY A 202 -46.63 -4.13 -32.51
C GLY A 202 -46.45 -5.38 -33.33
#